data_ff17e528a49261ee65a3f2f9124360bc
#
_entry.id   ff17e528a49261ee65a3f2f9124360bc
#
_cell.length_a   1.000
_cell.length_b   1.000
_cell.length_c   1.000
_cell.angle_alpha   90.00
_cell.angle_beta   90.00
_cell.angle_gamma   90.00
#
_symmetry.space_group_name_H-M   'P 1'
#
loop_
_entity.id
_entity.type
_entity.pdbx_description
1 polymer ?
#
loop_
_entity_poly.entity_id
_entity_poly.type
_entity_poly.pdbx_seq_one_letter_code
_entity_poly.pdbx_strand_id
1 'polypeptide(L)'
;VIGANGNPGGLIQSDNTTVTNNGTFTIGGNGTSQQAIRYYDTADGQTLINTGTLTQNGSTDAILNEGTNAVITNTGTINGATYDINNTGTITTLTNDQGGTDTLTYNGVLPTNYKAKVNSTSDFGKITFSSETSSLTFELDSNSTISKTTYSSVLQAINSSNISNENTWINFNDTYKYRIIENGV
;
A
#
# COMPACT_ATOMS: atom_id res chain seq x y z
N VAL A 1 -12.05 -14.31 -13.90
CA VAL A 1 -11.66 -15.72 -13.94
C VAL A 1 -10.33 -15.87 -13.25
N ILE A 2 -10.34 -16.61 -12.23
CA ILE A 2 -9.20 -16.88 -11.37
C ILE A 2 -8.32 -17.90 -12.08
N GLY A 3 -7.06 -17.53 -12.38
CA GLY A 3 -6.12 -18.40 -13.07
C GLY A 3 -5.75 -19.61 -12.20
N ALA A 4 -5.97 -20.80 -12.72
CA ALA A 4 -5.34 -22.01 -12.23
C ALA A 4 -4.04 -22.25 -13.01
N ASN A 5 -3.02 -22.73 -12.32
CA ASN A 5 -1.75 -23.20 -12.92
C ASN A 5 -0.92 -22.13 -13.67
N GLY A 6 -0.28 -21.24 -12.91
CA GLY A 6 0.83 -20.41 -13.41
C GLY A 6 0.43 -19.04 -13.97
N ASN A 7 -0.86 -18.68 -13.94
CA ASN A 7 -1.28 -17.34 -14.30
C ASN A 7 -1.61 -16.51 -13.06
N PRO A 8 -1.19 -15.23 -12.99
CA PRO A 8 -1.65 -14.30 -11.96
C PRO A 8 -3.18 -14.16 -12.01
N GLY A 9 -3.78 -13.85 -10.88
CA GLY A 9 -5.22 -13.73 -10.76
C GLY A 9 -5.84 -12.61 -11.56
N GLY A 10 -5.20 -11.46 -11.56
CA GLY A 10 -5.57 -10.28 -12.36
C GLY A 10 -4.35 -9.74 -13.10
N LEU A 11 -4.30 -9.92 -14.40
CA LEU A 11 -3.31 -9.32 -15.29
C LEU A 11 -3.87 -8.02 -15.87
N ILE A 12 -3.18 -6.92 -15.65
CA ILE A 12 -3.56 -5.61 -16.15
C ILE A 12 -2.45 -5.10 -17.07
N GLN A 13 -2.76 -4.98 -18.35
CA GLN A 13 -1.84 -4.50 -19.40
C GLN A 13 -2.34 -3.22 -20.08
N SER A 14 -3.55 -2.77 -19.72
CA SER A 14 -4.19 -1.59 -20.32
C SER A 14 -4.07 -0.40 -19.40
N ASP A 15 -3.96 0.79 -20.00
CA ASP A 15 -3.92 2.06 -19.28
C ASP A 15 -5.26 2.39 -18.60
N ASN A 16 -5.19 3.18 -17.55
CA ASN A 16 -6.34 3.74 -16.85
C ASN A 16 -7.40 2.70 -16.41
N THR A 17 -6.97 1.47 -16.14
CA THR A 17 -7.86 0.39 -15.69
C THR A 17 -8.12 0.50 -14.19
N THR A 18 -9.40 0.40 -13.80
CA THR A 18 -9.78 0.31 -12.38
C THR A 18 -10.15 -1.12 -12.02
N VAL A 19 -9.52 -1.64 -10.97
CA VAL A 19 -9.86 -2.91 -10.33
C VAL A 19 -10.47 -2.61 -8.98
N THR A 20 -11.65 -3.16 -8.71
CA THR A 20 -12.32 -3.06 -7.41
C THR A 20 -12.50 -4.44 -6.81
N ASN A 21 -11.98 -4.67 -5.61
CA ASN A 21 -12.21 -5.88 -4.83
C ASN A 21 -13.01 -5.55 -3.57
N ASN A 22 -14.26 -5.99 -3.54
CA ASN A 22 -15.16 -5.83 -2.37
C ASN A 22 -15.40 -7.17 -1.64
N GLY A 23 -14.77 -8.24 -2.09
CA GLY A 23 -14.93 -9.59 -1.55
C GLY A 23 -13.59 -10.21 -1.17
N THR A 24 -13.56 -11.54 -1.15
CA THR A 24 -12.33 -12.30 -0.93
C THR A 24 -11.82 -12.82 -2.28
N PHE A 25 -10.60 -12.46 -2.60
CA PHE A 25 -9.89 -12.93 -3.77
C PHE A 25 -8.59 -13.61 -3.34
N THR A 26 -8.56 -14.93 -3.49
CA THR A 26 -7.43 -15.75 -3.05
C THR A 26 -6.81 -16.48 -4.24
N ILE A 27 -5.51 -16.37 -4.37
CA ILE A 27 -4.70 -17.14 -5.30
C ILE A 27 -3.88 -18.14 -4.49
N GLY A 28 -3.96 -19.40 -4.89
CA GLY A 28 -3.13 -20.49 -4.37
C GLY A 28 -2.21 -21.00 -5.45
N GLY A 29 -0.98 -21.35 -5.09
CA GLY A 29 -0.02 -21.98 -5.99
C GLY A 29 1.40 -21.46 -5.80
N ASN A 30 2.37 -22.30 -6.18
CA ASN A 30 3.79 -22.05 -5.96
C ASN A 30 4.53 -21.59 -7.24
N GLY A 31 3.81 -21.10 -8.24
CA GLY A 31 4.41 -20.55 -9.45
C GLY A 31 4.98 -19.15 -9.23
N THR A 32 6.11 -18.84 -9.85
CA THR A 32 6.82 -17.56 -9.71
C THR A 32 6.08 -16.34 -10.30
N SER A 33 4.91 -16.52 -10.91
CA SER A 33 4.14 -15.47 -11.57
C SER A 33 2.67 -15.45 -11.12
N GLN A 34 2.40 -15.79 -9.86
CA GLN A 34 1.04 -15.96 -9.34
C GLN A 34 0.65 -14.88 -8.34
N GLN A 35 0.70 -13.62 -8.76
CA GLN A 35 0.18 -12.52 -7.95
C GLN A 35 -1.36 -12.47 -8.01
N ALA A 36 -2.01 -11.98 -6.96
CA ALA A 36 -3.43 -11.69 -7.02
C ALA A 36 -3.71 -10.57 -8.04
N ILE A 37 -2.89 -9.53 -8.04
CA ILE A 37 -2.92 -8.45 -9.05
C ILE A 37 -1.50 -8.26 -9.60
N ARG A 38 -1.38 -8.13 -10.93
CA ARG A 38 -0.14 -7.71 -11.59
C ARG A 38 -0.42 -6.61 -12.60
N TYR A 39 0.21 -5.46 -12.41
CA TYR A 39 0.28 -4.39 -13.39
C TYR A 39 1.58 -4.51 -14.19
N TYR A 40 1.46 -4.64 -15.49
CA TYR A 40 2.62 -4.78 -16.38
C TYR A 40 3.31 -3.43 -16.61
N ASP A 41 4.56 -3.49 -17.04
CA ASP A 41 5.40 -2.35 -17.36
C ASP A 41 4.84 -1.44 -18.49
N THR A 42 3.97 -1.99 -19.33
CA THR A 42 3.25 -1.25 -20.38
C THR A 42 1.99 -0.54 -19.87
N ALA A 43 1.56 -0.81 -18.63
CA ALA A 43 0.32 -0.25 -18.10
C ALA A 43 0.57 1.09 -17.39
N ASP A 44 -0.24 2.11 -17.67
CA ASP A 44 -0.16 3.44 -17.07
C ASP A 44 -1.49 3.85 -16.43
N GLY A 45 -1.42 4.52 -15.27
CA GLY A 45 -2.57 5.10 -14.59
C GLY A 45 -3.57 4.10 -13.99
N GLN A 46 -3.12 2.92 -13.56
CA GLN A 46 -4.00 1.91 -12.98
C GLN A 46 -4.50 2.32 -11.61
N THR A 47 -5.72 1.92 -11.28
CA THR A 47 -6.32 2.13 -9.96
C THR A 47 -6.73 0.80 -9.36
N LEU A 48 -6.31 0.54 -8.11
CA LEU A 48 -6.84 -0.53 -7.28
C LEU A 48 -7.63 0.07 -6.12
N ILE A 49 -8.85 -0.42 -5.94
CA ILE A 49 -9.69 -0.15 -4.76
C ILE A 49 -9.94 -1.50 -4.07
N ASN A 50 -9.29 -1.72 -2.94
CA ASN A 50 -9.48 -2.93 -2.14
C ASN A 50 -10.21 -2.59 -0.84
N THR A 51 -11.44 -3.05 -0.72
CA THR A 51 -12.25 -2.99 0.51
C THR A 51 -12.46 -4.38 1.12
N GLY A 52 -12.06 -5.41 0.41
CA GLY A 52 -12.14 -6.81 0.81
C GLY A 52 -10.78 -7.40 1.17
N THR A 53 -10.58 -8.65 0.80
CA THR A 53 -9.33 -9.38 1.06
C THR A 53 -8.69 -9.82 -0.25
N LEU A 54 -7.43 -9.48 -0.44
CA LEU A 54 -6.55 -10.00 -1.50
C LEU A 54 -5.52 -10.91 -0.83
N THR A 55 -5.45 -12.16 -1.22
CA THR A 55 -4.49 -13.11 -0.62
C THR A 55 -3.74 -13.89 -1.69
N GLN A 56 -2.43 -13.99 -1.50
CA GLN A 56 -1.56 -14.91 -2.23
C GLN A 56 -1.00 -15.95 -1.25
N ASN A 57 -1.51 -17.19 -1.31
CA ASN A 57 -1.17 -18.26 -0.39
C ASN A 57 0.05 -19.10 -0.83
N GLY A 58 0.67 -18.78 -1.94
CA GLY A 58 1.80 -19.51 -2.48
C GLY A 58 3.15 -18.97 -2.00
N SER A 59 3.98 -18.54 -2.94
CA SER A 59 5.36 -18.10 -2.67
C SER A 59 5.70 -16.74 -3.26
N THR A 60 4.70 -15.95 -3.66
CA THR A 60 4.90 -14.65 -4.32
C THR A 60 4.16 -13.52 -3.62
N ASP A 61 4.26 -12.32 -4.17
CA ASP A 61 3.61 -11.12 -3.68
C ASP A 61 2.10 -11.14 -3.97
N ALA A 62 1.29 -10.46 -3.18
CA ALA A 62 -0.12 -10.29 -3.50
C ALA A 62 -0.29 -9.33 -4.68
N ILE A 63 0.44 -8.22 -4.68
CA ILE A 63 0.44 -7.24 -5.76
C ILE A 63 1.86 -7.08 -6.28
N LEU A 64 2.03 -7.20 -7.60
CA LEU A 64 3.24 -6.79 -8.32
C LEU A 64 2.89 -5.62 -9.23
N ASN A 65 3.50 -4.47 -8.96
CA ASN A 65 3.40 -3.31 -9.85
C ASN A 65 4.70 -3.11 -10.62
N GLU A 66 4.64 -3.28 -11.92
CA GLU A 66 5.71 -2.94 -12.88
C GLU A 66 5.31 -1.71 -13.72
N GLY A 67 4.02 -1.32 -13.67
CA GLY A 67 3.46 -0.21 -14.42
C GLY A 67 3.80 1.17 -13.85
N THR A 68 3.27 2.21 -14.50
CA THR A 68 3.52 3.59 -14.12
C THR A 68 2.25 4.28 -13.59
N ASN A 69 2.44 5.28 -12.73
CA ASN A 69 1.37 6.13 -12.19
C ASN A 69 0.21 5.38 -11.51
N ALA A 70 0.48 4.22 -10.90
CA ALA A 70 -0.56 3.46 -10.23
C ALA A 70 -1.09 4.20 -8.98
N VAL A 71 -2.39 4.03 -8.71
CA VAL A 71 -3.07 4.49 -7.49
C VAL A 71 -3.64 3.29 -6.76
N ILE A 72 -3.30 3.11 -5.49
CA ILE A 72 -3.78 2.01 -4.67
C ILE A 72 -4.50 2.57 -3.45
N THR A 73 -5.76 2.18 -3.26
CA THR A 73 -6.53 2.44 -2.06
C THR A 73 -6.86 1.12 -1.39
N ASN A 74 -6.30 0.88 -0.22
CA ASN A 74 -6.52 -0.31 0.59
C ASN A 74 -7.21 0.06 1.90
N THR A 75 -8.47 -0.30 2.04
CA THR A 75 -9.25 -0.23 3.29
C THR A 75 -9.66 -1.62 3.79
N GLY A 76 -9.20 -2.65 3.11
CA GLY A 76 -9.35 -4.05 3.49
C GLY A 76 -8.02 -4.67 3.86
N THR A 77 -7.81 -5.92 3.46
CA THR A 77 -6.58 -6.67 3.71
C THR A 77 -5.90 -7.05 2.40
N ILE A 78 -4.60 -6.84 2.32
CA ILE A 78 -3.72 -7.38 1.30
C ILE A 78 -2.74 -8.30 2.02
N ASN A 79 -2.61 -9.54 1.57
CA ASN A 79 -1.77 -10.54 2.22
C ASN A 79 -0.98 -11.34 1.17
N GLY A 80 0.28 -11.06 1.06
CA GLY A 80 1.23 -11.73 0.18
C GLY A 80 2.06 -12.76 0.94
N ALA A 81 2.48 -13.81 0.25
CA ALA A 81 3.39 -14.79 0.85
C ALA A 81 4.81 -14.25 1.01
N THR A 82 5.24 -13.32 0.16
CA THR A 82 6.54 -12.64 0.25
C THR A 82 6.34 -11.19 0.70
N TYR A 83 5.64 -10.39 -0.11
CA TYR A 83 5.23 -9.02 0.21
C TYR A 83 3.77 -8.82 -0.18
N ASP A 84 3.09 -7.92 0.52
CA ASP A 84 1.74 -7.53 0.14
C ASP A 84 1.78 -6.71 -1.14
N ILE A 85 2.75 -5.80 -1.24
CA ILE A 85 3.02 -5.02 -2.44
C ILE A 85 4.50 -5.07 -2.78
N ASN A 86 4.81 -5.49 -4.00
CA ASN A 86 6.12 -5.39 -4.61
C ASN A 86 6.04 -4.39 -5.78
N ASN A 87 6.78 -3.28 -5.68
CA ASN A 87 6.72 -2.20 -6.64
C ASN A 87 8.06 -1.98 -7.32
N THR A 88 8.14 -2.32 -8.58
CA THR A 88 9.30 -2.04 -9.45
C THR A 88 9.01 -0.91 -10.44
N GLY A 89 7.75 -0.51 -10.55
CA GLY A 89 7.28 0.62 -11.34
C GLY A 89 7.10 1.89 -10.53
N THR A 90 6.01 2.64 -10.74
CA THR A 90 5.69 3.82 -9.94
C THR A 90 4.26 3.77 -9.39
N ILE A 91 4.12 4.09 -8.11
CA ILE A 91 2.84 4.32 -7.45
C ILE A 91 2.78 5.79 -7.07
N THR A 92 1.82 6.53 -7.63
CA THR A 92 1.63 7.95 -7.31
C THR A 92 1.00 8.15 -5.93
N THR A 93 0.05 7.28 -5.57
CA THR A 93 -0.61 7.34 -4.26
C THR A 93 -0.91 5.94 -3.74
N LEU A 94 -0.50 5.68 -2.52
CA LEU A 94 -0.88 4.50 -1.73
C LEU A 94 -1.63 4.96 -0.50
N THR A 95 -2.94 4.75 -0.45
CA THR A 95 -3.76 4.94 0.75
C THR A 95 -3.92 3.61 1.47
N ASN A 96 -3.64 3.57 2.77
CA ASN A 96 -3.64 2.34 3.56
C ASN A 96 -4.36 2.50 4.89
N ASP A 97 -5.31 1.58 5.14
CA ASP A 97 -6.06 1.42 6.39
C ASP A 97 -5.65 0.14 7.15
N GLN A 98 -4.92 -0.77 6.47
CA GLN A 98 -4.44 -2.02 7.08
C GLN A 98 -3.40 -1.73 8.15
N GLY A 99 -3.62 -2.26 9.34
CA GLY A 99 -2.79 -1.98 10.51
C GLY A 99 -3.06 -2.94 11.67
N GLY A 100 -2.87 -2.50 12.89
CA GLY A 100 -3.03 -3.36 14.07
C GLY A 100 -1.93 -4.43 14.11
N THR A 101 -2.32 -5.71 14.06
CA THR A 101 -1.41 -6.86 14.01
C THR A 101 -1.04 -7.29 12.59
N ASP A 102 -1.71 -6.75 11.59
CA ASP A 102 -1.55 -7.10 10.17
C ASP A 102 -1.04 -5.88 9.39
N THR A 103 0.23 -5.55 9.60
CA THR A 103 0.90 -4.42 8.96
C THR A 103 1.15 -4.72 7.48
N LEU A 104 0.84 -3.77 6.59
CA LEU A 104 1.11 -3.88 5.17
C LEU A 104 2.63 -3.99 4.93
N THR A 105 3.06 -5.02 4.22
CA THR A 105 4.47 -5.22 3.83
C THR A 105 4.71 -4.73 2.41
N TYR A 106 5.78 -3.94 2.24
CA TYR A 106 6.08 -3.27 0.98
C TYR A 106 7.55 -3.44 0.59
N ASN A 107 7.80 -3.65 -0.69
CA ASN A 107 9.14 -3.76 -1.25
C ASN A 107 9.30 -2.90 -2.51
N GLY A 108 10.46 -2.28 -2.69
CA GLY A 108 10.90 -1.63 -3.92
C GLY A 108 10.76 -0.11 -3.95
N VAL A 109 10.34 0.46 -5.08
CA VAL A 109 10.23 1.91 -5.30
C VAL A 109 9.12 2.49 -4.44
N LEU A 110 9.43 3.46 -3.57
CA LEU A 110 8.45 4.07 -2.68
C LEU A 110 7.32 4.77 -3.46
N PRO A 111 6.07 4.77 -2.94
CA PRO A 111 5.01 5.57 -3.52
C PRO A 111 5.35 7.06 -3.37
N THR A 112 4.98 7.89 -4.35
CA THR A 112 5.19 9.34 -4.25
C THR A 112 4.47 9.91 -3.03
N ASN A 113 3.22 9.49 -2.80
CA ASN A 113 2.43 9.87 -1.63
C ASN A 113 1.97 8.60 -0.90
N TYR A 114 2.28 8.51 0.38
CA TYR A 114 1.69 7.50 1.26
C TYR A 114 0.71 8.14 2.21
N LYS A 115 -0.55 7.68 2.19
CA LYS A 115 -1.63 8.15 3.03
C LYS A 115 -2.02 7.09 4.05
N ALA A 116 -1.75 7.33 5.32
CA ALA A 116 -2.26 6.49 6.39
C ALA A 116 -3.67 6.93 6.78
N LYS A 117 -4.60 5.99 6.87
CA LYS A 117 -5.92 6.26 7.45
C LYS A 117 -5.89 5.91 8.93
N VAL A 118 -6.43 6.80 9.74
CA VAL A 118 -6.56 6.64 11.18
C VAL A 118 -8.04 6.51 11.53
N ASN A 119 -8.43 5.40 12.14
CA ASN A 119 -9.77 5.16 12.64
C ASN A 119 -9.87 5.42 14.15
N SER A 120 -8.79 5.15 14.89
CA SER A 120 -8.68 5.38 16.33
C SER A 120 -7.21 5.46 16.76
N THR A 121 -6.94 5.63 18.05
CA THR A 121 -5.60 5.65 18.61
C THR A 121 -4.87 4.30 18.56
N SER A 122 -5.59 3.21 18.31
CA SER A 122 -5.05 1.83 18.19
C SER A 122 -5.30 1.19 16.82
N ASP A 123 -6.11 1.81 15.97
CA ASP A 123 -6.49 1.31 14.67
C ASP A 123 -6.17 2.36 13.59
N PHE A 124 -5.10 2.14 12.86
CA PHE A 124 -4.60 3.03 11.82
C PHE A 124 -3.68 2.26 10.87
N GLY A 125 -3.59 2.73 9.64
CA GLY A 125 -2.76 2.14 8.60
C GLY A 125 -1.28 2.14 8.97
N LYS A 126 -0.65 0.96 8.90
CA LYS A 126 0.78 0.74 9.14
C LYS A 126 1.42 0.09 7.94
N ILE A 127 2.66 0.44 7.69
CA ILE A 127 3.43 -0.13 6.59
C ILE A 127 4.86 -0.43 7.04
N THR A 128 5.37 -1.59 6.63
CA THR A 128 6.77 -1.99 6.83
C THR A 128 7.45 -2.12 5.46
N PHE A 129 8.55 -1.41 5.29
CA PHE A 129 9.35 -1.46 4.06
C PHE A 129 10.45 -2.50 4.19
N SER A 130 10.61 -3.37 3.19
CA SER A 130 11.68 -4.38 3.14
C SER A 130 12.91 -3.85 2.41
N SER A 131 12.71 -3.17 1.29
CA SER A 131 13.71 -2.36 0.62
C SER A 131 13.06 -1.07 0.14
N GLU A 132 13.85 -0.02 0.03
CA GLU A 132 13.34 1.29 -0.33
C GLU A 132 14.29 1.99 -1.32
N THR A 133 13.72 2.48 -2.40
CA THR A 133 14.38 3.39 -3.32
C THR A 133 13.48 4.59 -3.55
N SER A 134 14.06 5.77 -3.78
CA SER A 134 13.33 7.04 -3.88
C SER A 134 12.88 7.63 -2.54
N SER A 135 11.99 8.60 -2.57
CA SER A 135 11.43 9.24 -1.39
C SER A 135 9.90 9.29 -1.49
N LEU A 136 9.23 9.32 -0.34
CA LEU A 136 7.79 9.52 -0.25
C LEU A 136 7.43 10.80 0.49
N THR A 137 6.24 11.32 0.22
CA THR A 137 5.57 12.31 1.05
C THR A 137 4.53 11.60 1.91
N PHE A 138 4.61 11.75 3.23
CA PHE A 138 3.63 11.19 4.14
C PHE A 138 2.43 12.12 4.28
N GLU A 139 1.22 11.54 4.24
CA GLU A 139 -0.03 12.24 4.48
C GLU A 139 -0.95 11.42 5.39
N LEU A 140 -1.87 12.08 6.09
CA LEU A 140 -3.04 11.42 6.66
C LEU A 140 -4.18 11.44 5.63
N ASP A 141 -4.90 10.33 5.51
CA ASP A 141 -6.12 10.30 4.70
C ASP A 141 -7.15 11.28 5.27
N SER A 142 -7.80 12.05 4.41
CA SER A 142 -8.77 13.10 4.80
C SER A 142 -9.98 12.57 5.58
N ASN A 143 -10.27 11.28 5.48
CA ASN A 143 -11.34 10.60 6.22
C ASN A 143 -10.85 10.02 7.56
N SER A 144 -9.66 10.39 8.01
CA SER A 144 -9.12 9.93 9.29
C SER A 144 -9.82 10.58 10.47
N THR A 145 -10.00 9.81 11.55
CA THR A 145 -10.43 10.28 12.87
C THR A 145 -9.22 10.37 13.78
N ILE A 146 -8.66 11.57 13.95
CA ILE A 146 -7.45 11.78 14.74
C ILE A 146 -7.73 12.34 16.12
N SER A 147 -6.82 12.04 17.05
CA SER A 147 -6.80 12.56 18.43
C SER A 147 -5.44 13.17 18.73
N LYS A 148 -5.36 13.98 19.78
CA LYS A 148 -4.09 14.55 20.24
C LYS A 148 -3.26 13.46 20.93
N THR A 149 -2.48 12.73 20.13
CA THR A 149 -1.62 11.63 20.61
C THR A 149 -0.48 11.40 19.63
N THR A 150 0.38 10.46 19.92
CA THR A 150 1.40 9.93 19.01
C THR A 150 0.93 8.58 18.48
N TYR A 151 0.93 8.42 17.17
CA TYR A 151 0.67 7.16 16.47
C TYR A 151 2.01 6.51 16.16
N SER A 152 2.37 5.46 16.89
CA SER A 152 3.68 4.82 16.76
C SER A 152 3.72 3.80 15.64
N SER A 153 4.88 3.69 14.97
CA SER A 153 5.13 2.65 13.95
C SER A 153 4.19 2.71 12.74
N VAL A 154 3.79 3.92 12.33
CA VAL A 154 3.01 4.13 11.10
C VAL A 154 3.84 3.75 9.88
N LEU A 155 5.09 4.23 9.84
CA LEU A 155 6.12 3.84 8.86
C LEU A 155 7.21 3.06 9.60
N GLN A 156 7.50 1.86 9.14
CA GLN A 156 8.50 0.98 9.75
C GLN A 156 9.59 0.62 8.74
N ALA A 157 10.81 0.51 9.23
CA ALA A 157 11.97 0.13 8.44
C ALA A 157 12.22 1.03 7.21
N ILE A 158 11.91 2.32 7.33
CA ILE A 158 12.21 3.36 6.34
C ILE A 158 13.31 4.28 6.86
N ASN A 159 14.20 4.71 5.98
CA ASN A 159 15.16 5.74 6.31
C ASN A 159 14.45 7.11 6.34
N SER A 160 14.63 7.87 7.41
CA SER A 160 13.99 9.18 7.57
C SER A 160 14.34 10.16 6.44
N SER A 161 15.54 10.04 5.84
CA SER A 161 15.93 10.84 4.68
C SER A 161 15.08 10.60 3.42
N ASN A 162 14.35 9.49 3.38
CA ASN A 162 13.43 9.14 2.30
C ASN A 162 12.00 9.62 2.58
N ILE A 163 11.77 10.38 3.65
CA ILE A 163 10.49 11.03 3.96
C ILE A 163 10.61 12.52 3.68
N SER A 164 10.07 12.99 2.56
CA SER A 164 10.25 14.36 2.06
C SER A 164 9.76 15.45 3.01
N ASN A 165 8.77 15.15 3.83
CA ASN A 165 8.14 16.09 4.75
C ASN A 165 8.34 15.71 6.23
N GLU A 166 9.41 14.95 6.53
CA GLU A 166 9.77 14.66 7.91
C GLU A 166 9.93 15.94 8.74
N ASN A 167 9.48 15.91 9.99
CA ASN A 167 9.50 17.03 10.93
C ASN A 167 8.73 18.30 10.48
N THR A 168 7.97 18.24 9.39
CA THR A 168 7.16 19.36 8.91
C THR A 168 5.75 19.31 9.49
N TRP A 169 5.26 20.42 10.06
CA TRP A 169 3.89 20.53 10.51
C TRP A 169 2.92 20.70 9.34
N ILE A 170 1.94 19.83 9.25
CA ILE A 170 0.92 19.79 8.19
C ILE A 170 -0.45 20.01 8.82
N ASN A 171 -1.26 20.90 8.26
CA ASN A 171 -2.64 21.07 8.67
C ASN A 171 -3.46 19.88 8.22
N PHE A 172 -4.15 19.22 9.17
CA PHE A 172 -5.12 18.18 8.84
C PHE A 172 -6.51 18.79 8.62
N ASN A 173 -6.90 19.68 9.55
CA ASN A 173 -8.14 20.48 9.50
C ASN A 173 -7.97 21.72 10.37
N ASP A 174 -9.06 22.45 10.62
CA ASP A 174 -9.04 23.68 11.43
C ASP A 174 -8.64 23.46 12.90
N THR A 175 -8.71 22.22 13.39
CA THR A 175 -8.44 21.87 14.80
C THR A 175 -7.08 21.19 14.98
N TYR A 176 -6.67 20.36 14.02
CA TYR A 176 -5.52 19.49 14.16
C TYR A 176 -4.44 19.74 13.14
N LYS A 177 -3.19 19.62 13.59
CA LYS A 177 -1.99 19.52 12.76
C LYS A 177 -1.27 18.24 13.12
N TYR A 178 -0.56 17.67 12.18
CA TYR A 178 0.31 16.52 12.41
C TYR A 178 1.70 16.77 11.82
N ARG A 179 2.65 16.01 12.26
CA ARG A 179 3.96 15.87 11.62
C ARG A 179 4.46 14.45 11.79
N ILE A 180 5.21 13.97 10.82
CA ILE A 180 5.92 12.71 10.98
C ILE A 180 7.28 12.98 11.63
N ILE A 181 7.64 12.17 12.59
CA ILE A 181 8.93 12.19 13.28
C ILE A 181 9.51 10.77 13.27
N GLU A 182 10.79 10.66 13.45
CA GLU A 182 11.42 9.34 13.63
C GLU A 182 10.69 8.57 14.74
N ASN A 183 10.21 7.35 14.43
CA ASN A 183 9.42 6.48 15.30
C ASN A 183 7.95 6.88 15.56
N GLY A 184 7.37 7.76 14.78
CA GLY A 184 5.94 8.03 14.95
C GLY A 184 5.40 9.27 14.22
N VAL A 185 4.11 9.51 14.40
CA VAL A 185 3.36 10.67 13.89
C VAL A 185 2.74 11.41 15.07
#